data_730d03b14abbbbfd2d99f87a145a7ed3
#
_entry.id   730d03b14abbbbfd2d99f87a145a7ed3
#
_cell.length_a   1.000
_cell.length_b   1.000
_cell.length_c   1.000
_cell.angle_alpha   90.00
_cell.angle_beta   90.00
_cell.angle_gamma   90.00
#
_symmetry.space_group_name_H-M   'P 1'
#
loop_
_entity.id
_entity.type
_entity.pdbx_description
1 polymer ?
#
loop_
_entity_poly.entity_id
_entity_poly.type
_entity_poly.pdbx_seq_one_letter_code
_entity_poly.pdbx_strand_id
1 'polypeptide(L)'
;MARVLIVGAGAAGLMAAGAAVRQGHQVTVLEHTDKPGQKILVTGKGRCNVTNDCPAEEFLRHVRTNPRFLYSSLGAFPPAKTMELFEALGVELKVERGRRVFPVSDKAEEIRQALLRYAQDADIVHDGAKKLLLEEVVPEPEAAPAAPENPRHPKKKKAGPALRCIGVRGTSGREYRADAVWWPPAA
;
A
#
# COMPACT_ATOMS: atom_id res chain seq x y z
N MET A 1 -5.59 -17.54 6.65
CA MET A 1 -6.03 -16.97 5.36
C MET A 1 -7.06 -15.90 5.64
N ALA A 2 -6.85 -14.67 5.20
CA ALA A 2 -7.78 -13.55 5.39
C ALA A 2 -8.20 -12.99 4.01
N ARG A 3 -9.36 -12.34 3.95
CA ARG A 3 -9.80 -11.58 2.78
C ARG A 3 -9.30 -10.16 2.91
N VAL A 4 -8.47 -9.73 1.99
CA VAL A 4 -7.87 -8.39 1.95
C VAL A 4 -8.47 -7.61 0.78
N LEU A 5 -8.98 -6.43 1.07
CA LEU A 5 -9.49 -5.50 0.06
C LEU A 5 -8.53 -4.32 -0.08
N ILE A 6 -8.11 -4.05 -1.31
CA ILE A 6 -7.20 -2.96 -1.64
C ILE A 6 -7.92 -1.96 -2.53
N VAL A 7 -7.83 -0.67 -2.20
CA VAL A 7 -8.43 0.41 -3.00
C VAL A 7 -7.37 1.05 -3.87
N GLY A 8 -7.55 0.94 -5.18
CA GLY A 8 -6.68 1.45 -6.23
C GLY A 8 -5.59 0.47 -6.68
N ALA A 9 -5.56 0.17 -7.97
CA ALA A 9 -4.52 -0.63 -8.62
C ALA A 9 -3.36 0.22 -9.15
N GLY A 10 -2.96 1.26 -8.43
CA GLY A 10 -1.72 1.99 -8.68
C GLY A 10 -0.49 1.21 -8.23
N ALA A 11 0.71 1.80 -8.32
CA ALA A 11 1.97 1.14 -7.93
C ALA A 11 1.91 0.58 -6.50
N ALA A 12 1.44 1.39 -5.54
CA ALA A 12 1.35 0.97 -4.15
C ALA A 12 0.31 -0.13 -3.93
N GLY A 13 -0.87 -0.04 -4.59
CA GLY A 13 -1.91 -1.06 -4.49
C GLY A 13 -1.50 -2.40 -5.09
N LEU A 14 -0.84 -2.39 -6.27
CA LEU A 14 -0.31 -3.60 -6.89
C LEU A 14 0.81 -4.23 -6.05
N MET A 15 1.68 -3.42 -5.44
CA MET A 15 2.69 -3.90 -4.51
C MET A 15 2.05 -4.55 -3.27
N ALA A 16 1.05 -3.90 -2.67
CA ALA A 16 0.34 -4.44 -1.52
C ALA A 16 -0.41 -5.74 -1.86
N ALA A 17 -1.04 -5.79 -3.05
CA ALA A 17 -1.72 -6.98 -3.54
C ALA A 17 -0.77 -8.16 -3.69
N GLY A 18 0.34 -7.99 -4.40
CA GLY A 18 1.32 -9.05 -4.59
C GLY A 18 1.95 -9.52 -3.28
N ALA A 19 2.19 -8.61 -2.32
CA ALA A 19 2.69 -8.97 -0.99
C ALA A 19 1.67 -9.78 -0.19
N ALA A 20 0.40 -9.40 -0.20
CA ALA A 20 -0.67 -10.09 0.52
C ALA A 20 -0.96 -11.48 -0.07
N VAL A 21 -1.00 -11.60 -1.40
CA VAL A 21 -1.15 -12.89 -2.09
C VAL A 21 -0.05 -13.88 -1.70
N ARG A 22 1.21 -13.41 -1.68
CA ARG A 22 2.37 -14.25 -1.29
C ARG A 22 2.33 -14.72 0.15
N GLN A 23 1.58 -14.04 1.02
CA GLN A 23 1.31 -14.46 2.39
C GLN A 23 0.09 -15.40 2.50
N GLY A 24 -0.48 -15.83 1.39
CA GLY A 24 -1.62 -16.76 1.35
C GLY A 24 -2.96 -16.12 1.65
N HIS A 25 -3.10 -14.80 1.46
CA HIS A 25 -4.37 -14.11 1.62
C HIS A 25 -5.16 -14.10 0.30
N GLN A 26 -6.49 -14.07 0.40
CA GLN A 26 -7.38 -13.81 -0.73
C GLN A 26 -7.48 -12.29 -0.92
N VAL A 27 -7.09 -11.79 -2.09
CA VAL A 27 -6.97 -10.36 -2.34
C VAL A 27 -7.91 -9.91 -3.44
N THR A 28 -8.68 -8.87 -3.17
CA THR A 28 -9.47 -8.13 -4.17
C THR A 28 -8.97 -6.70 -4.24
N VAL A 29 -8.73 -6.20 -5.44
CA VAL A 29 -8.31 -4.83 -5.71
C VAL A 29 -9.44 -4.09 -6.43
N LEU A 30 -9.92 -2.98 -5.89
CA LEU A 30 -10.88 -2.11 -6.58
C LEU A 30 -10.12 -1.06 -7.36
N GLU A 31 -10.37 -0.98 -8.68
CA GLU A 31 -9.77 0.04 -9.55
C GLU A 31 -10.87 0.73 -10.35
N HIS A 32 -10.90 2.05 -10.29
CA HIS A 32 -11.93 2.86 -10.94
C HIS A 32 -11.58 3.24 -12.38
N THR A 33 -10.32 3.10 -12.78
CA THR A 33 -9.86 3.38 -14.14
C THR A 33 -9.85 2.10 -14.99
N ASP A 34 -9.91 2.27 -16.31
CA ASP A 34 -9.89 1.13 -17.25
C ASP A 34 -8.55 0.37 -17.26
N LYS A 35 -7.48 1.03 -16.80
CA LYS A 35 -6.13 0.45 -16.82
C LYS A 35 -5.46 0.48 -15.46
N PRO A 36 -5.33 -0.67 -14.79
CA PRO A 36 -4.51 -0.76 -13.58
C PRO A 36 -3.09 -0.25 -13.83
N GLY A 37 -2.55 0.53 -12.89
CA GLY A 37 -1.21 1.09 -13.01
C GLY A 37 -1.07 2.27 -13.98
N GLN A 38 -2.14 2.88 -14.44
CA GLN A 38 -2.12 3.95 -15.46
C GLN A 38 -1.18 5.11 -15.10
N LYS A 39 -1.15 5.54 -13.83
CA LYS A 39 -0.27 6.63 -13.39
C LYS A 39 1.22 6.29 -13.53
N ILE A 40 1.61 5.03 -13.51
CA ILE A 40 3.00 4.60 -13.71
C ILE A 40 3.48 5.04 -15.09
N LEU A 41 2.64 4.93 -16.12
CA LEU A 41 2.98 5.19 -17.51
C LEU A 41 3.40 6.64 -17.79
N VAL A 42 2.94 7.59 -16.97
CA VAL A 42 3.26 9.01 -17.14
C VAL A 42 4.42 9.47 -16.25
N THR A 43 4.89 8.63 -15.33
CA THR A 43 5.99 8.97 -14.43
C THR A 43 7.33 8.97 -15.16
N GLY A 44 8.29 9.77 -14.71
CA GLY A 44 9.62 9.83 -15.30
C GLY A 44 9.62 10.14 -16.80
N LYS A 45 8.64 10.90 -17.31
CA LYS A 45 8.44 11.19 -18.74
C LYS A 45 8.21 9.91 -19.57
N GLY A 46 7.42 8.98 -19.06
CA GLY A 46 7.11 7.70 -19.72
C GLY A 46 8.13 6.59 -19.48
N ARG A 47 9.18 6.84 -18.67
CA ARG A 47 10.23 5.88 -18.36
C ARG A 47 10.08 5.19 -17.01
N CYS A 48 9.33 5.77 -16.08
CA CYS A 48 9.16 5.38 -14.68
C CYS A 48 10.48 5.40 -13.88
N ASN A 49 10.71 6.46 -13.11
CA ASN A 49 11.74 6.42 -12.07
C ASN A 49 11.26 5.50 -10.93
N VAL A 50 11.83 4.31 -10.83
CA VAL A 50 11.37 3.25 -9.91
C VAL A 50 11.75 3.58 -8.47
N THR A 51 13.01 3.95 -8.25
CA THR A 51 13.59 4.29 -6.95
C THR A 51 14.87 5.09 -7.11
N ASN A 52 15.55 5.36 -6.01
CA ASN A 52 16.93 5.84 -6.00
C ASN A 52 17.85 4.76 -5.43
N ASP A 53 19.01 4.57 -6.06
CA ASP A 53 20.05 3.66 -5.56
C ASP A 53 20.82 4.33 -4.42
N CYS A 54 20.24 4.33 -3.23
CA CYS A 54 20.81 4.91 -2.03
C CYS A 54 20.40 4.13 -0.76
N PRO A 55 21.21 4.20 0.31
CA PRO A 55 20.84 3.65 1.61
C PRO A 55 19.57 4.30 2.17
N ALA A 56 18.85 3.58 3.04
CA ALA A 56 17.61 4.05 3.67
C ALA A 56 17.80 5.40 4.42
N GLU A 57 18.95 5.58 5.09
CA GLU A 57 19.27 6.80 5.82
C GLU A 57 19.42 8.02 4.87
N GLU A 58 20.03 7.81 3.71
CA GLU A 58 20.17 8.87 2.70
C GLU A 58 18.80 9.19 2.09
N PHE A 59 17.99 8.17 1.79
CA PHE A 59 16.61 8.35 1.33
C PHE A 59 15.81 9.21 2.30
N LEU A 60 15.87 8.92 3.60
CA LEU A 60 15.15 9.64 4.65
C LEU A 60 15.54 11.11 4.76
N ARG A 61 16.81 11.47 4.48
CA ARG A 61 17.27 12.87 4.46
C ARG A 61 16.58 13.72 3.39
N HIS A 62 16.09 13.09 2.33
CA HIS A 62 15.38 13.77 1.24
C HIS A 62 13.86 13.83 1.45
N VAL A 63 13.32 13.18 2.48
CA VAL A 63 11.90 13.25 2.83
C VAL A 63 11.63 14.56 3.56
N ARG A 64 10.86 15.45 2.94
CA ARG A 64 10.65 16.83 3.44
C ARG A 64 9.81 16.88 4.71
N THR A 65 8.82 15.99 4.86
CA THR A 65 7.86 16.02 5.95
C THR A 65 7.79 14.67 6.63
N ASN A 66 7.97 14.66 7.95
CA ASN A 66 7.86 13.49 8.82
C ASN A 66 8.63 12.23 8.33
N PRO A 67 9.96 12.28 8.10
CA PRO A 67 10.73 11.13 7.64
C PRO A 67 10.66 9.94 8.60
N ARG A 68 10.43 10.18 9.90
CA ARG A 68 10.29 9.11 10.90
C ARG A 68 9.15 8.15 10.62
N PHE A 69 8.09 8.61 9.95
CA PHE A 69 6.96 7.77 9.54
C PHE A 69 7.42 6.61 8.63
N LEU A 70 8.48 6.81 7.86
CA LEU A 70 8.99 5.82 6.90
C LEU A 70 10.07 4.88 7.48
N TYR A 71 10.51 5.05 8.73
CA TYR A 71 11.60 4.23 9.30
C TYR A 71 11.30 2.73 9.23
N SER A 72 10.13 2.33 9.68
CA SER A 72 9.74 0.91 9.66
C SER A 72 9.64 0.37 8.24
N SER A 73 9.02 1.12 7.33
CA SER A 73 8.84 0.71 5.93
C SER A 73 10.18 0.57 5.20
N LEU A 74 11.08 1.56 5.33
CA LEU A 74 12.40 1.53 4.70
C LEU A 74 13.34 0.53 5.37
N GLY A 75 13.17 0.24 6.66
CA GLY A 75 13.88 -0.84 7.32
C GLY A 75 13.48 -2.21 6.79
N ALA A 76 12.20 -2.42 6.54
CA ALA A 76 11.68 -3.68 6.00
C ALA A 76 11.92 -3.82 4.47
N PHE A 77 11.76 -2.72 3.73
CA PHE A 77 11.82 -2.70 2.26
C PHE A 77 12.58 -1.46 1.76
N PRO A 78 13.92 -1.46 1.85
CA PRO A 78 14.78 -0.36 1.37
C PRO A 78 14.83 -0.30 -0.16
N PRO A 79 15.38 0.79 -0.75
CA PRO A 79 15.54 0.94 -2.20
C PRO A 79 16.21 -0.24 -2.89
N ALA A 80 17.22 -0.84 -2.29
CA ALA A 80 17.90 -2.03 -2.84
C ALA A 80 16.92 -3.19 -3.04
N LYS A 81 16.05 -3.48 -2.06
CA LYS A 81 15.01 -4.53 -2.21
C LYS A 81 13.99 -4.20 -3.30
N THR A 82 13.73 -2.91 -3.55
CA THR A 82 12.89 -2.52 -4.69
C THR A 82 13.55 -2.90 -6.01
N MET A 83 14.85 -2.68 -6.14
CA MET A 83 15.61 -3.06 -7.34
C MET A 83 15.62 -4.59 -7.50
N GLU A 84 15.99 -5.32 -6.45
CA GLU A 84 15.98 -6.79 -6.43
C GLU A 84 14.61 -7.38 -6.83
N LEU A 85 13.52 -6.77 -6.36
CA LEU A 85 12.17 -7.22 -6.72
C LEU A 85 11.91 -7.08 -8.22
N PHE A 86 12.22 -5.93 -8.82
CA PHE A 86 11.97 -5.72 -10.25
C PHE A 86 12.88 -6.59 -11.11
N GLU A 87 14.14 -6.79 -10.72
CA GLU A 87 15.05 -7.72 -11.38
C GLU A 87 14.55 -9.17 -11.29
N ALA A 88 14.06 -9.60 -10.13
CA ALA A 88 13.43 -10.91 -9.94
C ALA A 88 12.13 -11.07 -10.77
N LEU A 89 11.45 -9.96 -11.09
CA LEU A 89 10.29 -9.94 -11.99
C LEU A 89 10.69 -9.83 -13.48
N GLY A 90 11.99 -9.93 -13.81
CA GLY A 90 12.52 -9.92 -15.16
C GLY A 90 12.65 -8.53 -15.78
N VAL A 91 12.76 -7.48 -14.98
CA VAL A 91 13.02 -6.11 -15.46
C VAL A 91 14.47 -5.76 -15.23
N GLU A 92 15.23 -5.55 -16.31
CA GLU A 92 16.59 -5.03 -16.20
C GLU A 92 16.56 -3.54 -15.82
N LEU A 93 17.35 -3.17 -14.81
CA LEU A 93 17.40 -1.80 -14.29
C LEU A 93 18.75 -1.16 -14.59
N LYS A 94 18.74 0.17 -14.77
CA LYS A 94 19.93 1.01 -14.89
C LYS A 94 19.87 2.16 -13.91
N VAL A 95 21.05 2.56 -13.41
CA VAL A 95 21.21 3.75 -12.55
C VAL A 95 21.72 4.90 -13.39
N GLU A 96 20.99 6.00 -13.39
CA GLU A 96 21.36 7.25 -14.08
C GLU A 96 21.88 8.33 -13.11
N ARG A 97 22.26 9.48 -13.66
CA ARG A 97 22.72 10.63 -12.89
C ARG A 97 21.76 10.95 -11.73
N GLY A 98 22.30 11.18 -10.56
CA GLY A 98 21.52 11.42 -9.32
C GLY A 98 20.97 10.14 -8.72
N ARG A 99 21.59 9.00 -9.03
CA ARG A 99 21.20 7.65 -8.53
C ARG A 99 19.76 7.26 -8.84
N ARG A 100 19.16 7.84 -9.87
CA ARG A 100 17.80 7.50 -10.28
C ARG A 100 17.80 6.17 -11.01
N VAL A 101 16.86 5.31 -10.64
CA VAL A 101 16.75 3.96 -11.20
C VAL A 101 15.63 3.90 -12.21
N PHE A 102 15.93 3.44 -13.41
CA PHE A 102 14.99 3.28 -14.52
C PHE A 102 15.12 1.89 -15.13
N PRO A 103 14.08 1.38 -15.83
CA PRO A 103 14.24 0.20 -16.66
C PRO A 103 15.21 0.50 -17.83
N VAL A 104 16.04 -0.48 -18.20
CA VAL A 104 16.99 -0.35 -19.31
C VAL A 104 16.27 -0.01 -20.62
N SER A 105 15.08 -0.54 -20.81
CA SER A 105 14.21 -0.28 -21.95
C SER A 105 13.69 1.16 -22.08
N ASP A 106 13.81 1.97 -21.02
CA ASP A 106 13.19 3.29 -20.91
C ASP A 106 11.65 3.31 -21.10
N LYS A 107 10.98 2.17 -20.84
CA LYS A 107 9.53 2.01 -20.99
C LYS A 107 8.85 1.77 -19.63
N ALA A 108 8.06 2.73 -19.19
CA ALA A 108 7.26 2.61 -17.97
C ALA A 108 6.28 1.42 -18.00
N GLU A 109 5.88 0.98 -19.20
CA GLU A 109 5.01 -0.19 -19.39
C GLU A 109 5.65 -1.47 -18.84
N GLU A 110 6.96 -1.63 -18.94
CA GLU A 110 7.66 -2.79 -18.40
C GLU A 110 7.52 -2.89 -16.88
N ILE A 111 7.67 -1.76 -16.18
CA ILE A 111 7.44 -1.67 -14.74
C ILE A 111 5.98 -1.98 -14.38
N ARG A 112 5.04 -1.44 -15.16
CA ARG A 112 3.62 -1.71 -14.97
C ARG A 112 3.31 -3.20 -15.13
N GLN A 113 3.80 -3.84 -16.19
CA GLN A 113 3.59 -5.27 -16.43
C GLN A 113 4.23 -6.14 -15.33
N ALA A 114 5.41 -5.76 -14.84
CA ALA A 114 6.05 -6.46 -13.72
C ALA A 114 5.18 -6.43 -12.46
N LEU A 115 4.60 -5.27 -12.12
CA LEU A 115 3.70 -5.15 -10.97
C LEU A 115 2.39 -5.93 -11.16
N LEU A 116 1.85 -5.98 -12.38
CA LEU A 116 0.67 -6.81 -12.68
C LEU A 116 0.99 -8.30 -12.53
N ARG A 117 2.14 -8.76 -13.02
CA ARG A 117 2.61 -10.14 -12.77
C ARG A 117 2.81 -10.41 -11.28
N TYR A 118 3.36 -9.43 -10.53
CA TYR A 118 3.54 -9.56 -9.09
C TYR A 118 2.22 -9.76 -8.34
N ALA A 119 1.14 -9.15 -8.81
CA ALA A 119 -0.21 -9.20 -8.24
C ALA A 119 -1.17 -10.14 -9.01
N GLN A 120 -0.68 -11.03 -9.87
CA GLN A 120 -1.50 -11.80 -10.82
C GLN A 120 -2.58 -12.68 -10.17
N ASP A 121 -2.36 -13.13 -8.93
CA ASP A 121 -3.31 -13.97 -8.20
C ASP A 121 -4.31 -13.14 -7.36
N ALA A 122 -4.33 -11.82 -7.51
CA ALA A 122 -5.34 -10.95 -6.94
C ALA A 122 -6.46 -10.67 -7.94
N ASP A 123 -7.71 -10.63 -7.46
CA ASP A 123 -8.86 -10.25 -8.28
C ASP A 123 -8.91 -8.73 -8.44
N ILE A 124 -8.66 -8.22 -9.66
CA ILE A 124 -8.81 -6.79 -9.95
C ILE A 124 -10.22 -6.55 -10.49
N VAL A 125 -11.02 -5.79 -9.73
CA VAL A 125 -12.40 -5.48 -10.05
C VAL A 125 -12.50 -4.01 -10.47
N HIS A 126 -13.14 -3.77 -11.64
CA HIS A 126 -13.41 -2.42 -12.11
C HIS A 126 -14.59 -1.82 -11.32
N ASP A 127 -14.28 -1.12 -10.23
CA ASP A 127 -15.22 -0.34 -9.43
C ASP A 127 -14.44 0.69 -8.60
N GLY A 128 -15.05 1.84 -8.36
CA GLY A 128 -14.49 2.85 -7.45
C GLY A 128 -14.91 2.58 -6.01
N ALA A 129 -14.07 2.97 -5.06
CA ALA A 129 -14.44 2.94 -3.64
C ALA A 129 -15.19 4.22 -3.25
N LYS A 130 -16.38 4.08 -2.65
CA LYS A 130 -17.23 5.22 -2.25
C LYS A 130 -17.14 5.50 -0.76
N LYS A 131 -17.22 4.47 0.09
CA LYS A 131 -17.15 4.61 1.54
C LYS A 131 -16.76 3.31 2.22
N LEU A 132 -16.17 3.42 3.41
CA LEU A 132 -15.94 2.27 4.29
C LEU A 132 -17.26 1.73 4.84
N LEU A 133 -17.36 0.43 4.98
CA LEU A 133 -18.38 -0.26 5.76
C LEU A 133 -17.82 -0.43 7.17
N LEU A 134 -18.49 0.18 8.14
CA LEU A 134 -18.07 0.19 9.52
C LEU A 134 -19.13 -0.53 10.37
N GLU A 135 -18.66 -1.29 11.34
CA GLU A 135 -19.48 -2.00 12.33
C GLU A 135 -19.04 -1.56 13.73
N GLU A 136 -19.97 -1.35 14.61
CA GLU A 136 -19.67 -1.07 16.02
C GLU A 136 -19.18 -2.34 16.69
N VAL A 137 -18.00 -2.27 17.27
CA VAL A 137 -17.45 -3.34 18.11
C VAL A 137 -17.83 -3.05 19.55
N VAL A 138 -18.67 -3.91 20.13
CA VAL A 138 -18.84 -3.91 21.57
C VAL A 138 -17.53 -4.44 22.16
N PRO A 139 -16.77 -3.63 22.90
CA PRO A 139 -15.54 -4.12 23.50
C PRO A 139 -15.89 -5.27 24.44
N GLU A 140 -15.29 -6.44 24.21
CA GLU A 140 -15.28 -7.47 25.25
C GLU A 140 -14.66 -6.85 26.50
N PRO A 141 -15.23 -7.09 27.70
CA PRO A 141 -14.65 -6.58 28.91
C PRO A 141 -13.23 -7.14 29.05
N GLU A 142 -12.23 -6.29 28.77
CA GLU A 142 -10.83 -6.62 29.03
C GLU A 142 -10.69 -6.97 30.52
N ALA A 143 -10.42 -8.22 30.83
CA ALA A 143 -9.90 -8.64 32.10
C ALA A 143 -8.42 -8.22 32.21
N ALA A 144 -8.18 -6.93 32.31
CA ALA A 144 -6.86 -6.39 32.61
C ALA A 144 -6.85 -5.79 34.02
N PRO A 145 -5.86 -6.12 34.87
CA PRO A 145 -5.73 -5.49 36.17
C PRO A 145 -5.48 -4.00 35.96
N ALA A 146 -6.29 -3.17 36.65
CA ALA A 146 -6.18 -1.73 36.65
C ALA A 146 -4.77 -1.32 37.06
N ALA A 147 -3.97 -0.78 36.14
CA ALA A 147 -2.73 -0.11 36.48
C ALA A 147 -3.06 1.16 37.32
N PRO A 148 -2.26 1.48 38.34
CA PRO A 148 -2.53 2.64 39.20
C PRO A 148 -2.56 3.93 38.36
N GLU A 149 -3.64 4.71 38.55
CA GLU A 149 -3.82 5.98 37.84
C GLU A 149 -2.68 6.95 38.19
N ASN A 150 -1.96 7.40 37.19
CA ASN A 150 -0.96 8.44 37.35
C ASN A 150 -1.65 9.82 37.25
N PRO A 151 -1.67 10.64 38.30
CA PRO A 151 -2.44 11.89 38.34
C PRO A 151 -1.92 13.01 37.42
N ARG A 152 -0.86 12.78 36.66
CA ARG A 152 -0.22 13.79 35.80
C ARG A 152 -0.62 13.71 34.32
N HIS A 153 -1.51 12.79 33.93
CA HIS A 153 -2.00 12.72 32.54
C HIS A 153 -3.45 13.20 32.47
N PRO A 154 -3.78 14.14 31.55
CA PRO A 154 -5.15 14.58 31.36
C PRO A 154 -6.05 13.42 30.98
N LYS A 155 -7.24 13.34 31.60
CA LYS A 155 -8.25 12.32 31.32
C LYS A 155 -8.44 12.19 29.80
N LYS A 156 -8.20 11.00 29.25
CA LYS A 156 -8.53 10.67 27.86
C LYS A 156 -10.01 11.00 27.66
N LYS A 157 -10.32 11.82 26.64
CA LYS A 157 -11.71 12.01 26.18
C LYS A 157 -12.32 10.63 26.00
N LYS A 158 -13.55 10.43 26.50
CA LYS A 158 -14.30 9.18 26.31
C LYS A 158 -14.22 8.84 24.81
N ALA A 159 -13.54 7.78 24.47
CA ALA A 159 -13.53 7.27 23.09
C ALA A 159 -14.98 6.90 22.74
N GLY A 160 -15.45 7.33 21.59
CA GLY A 160 -16.70 6.84 21.04
C GLY A 160 -16.63 5.31 20.83
N PRO A 161 -17.74 4.68 20.40
CA PRO A 161 -17.75 3.25 20.16
C PRO A 161 -16.59 2.87 19.22
N ALA A 162 -15.89 1.76 19.53
CA ALA A 162 -14.85 1.25 18.66
C ALA A 162 -15.48 0.80 17.35
N LEU A 163 -15.01 1.33 16.21
CA LEU A 163 -15.50 0.97 14.90
C LEU A 163 -14.51 0.03 14.22
N ARG A 164 -15.02 -1.07 13.70
CA ARG A 164 -14.26 -2.02 12.88
C ARG A 164 -14.64 -1.82 11.41
N CYS A 165 -13.64 -1.69 10.55
CA CYS A 165 -13.86 -1.71 9.11
C CYS A 165 -14.07 -3.16 8.65
N ILE A 166 -15.21 -3.42 8.00
CA ILE A 166 -15.62 -4.74 7.52
C ILE A 166 -15.69 -4.82 6.00
N GLY A 167 -15.28 -3.75 5.31
CA GLY A 167 -15.28 -3.70 3.85
C GLY A 167 -15.48 -2.31 3.27
N VAL A 168 -15.82 -2.27 2.00
CA VAL A 168 -16.04 -1.04 1.22
C VAL A 168 -17.32 -1.15 0.41
N ARG A 169 -18.08 -0.07 0.31
CA ARG A 169 -19.13 0.08 -0.71
C ARG A 169 -18.55 0.75 -1.94
N GLY A 170 -18.67 0.10 -3.07
CA GLY A 170 -18.26 0.61 -4.37
C GLY A 170 -19.15 1.74 -4.91
N THR A 171 -18.68 2.40 -5.96
CA THR A 171 -19.46 3.40 -6.70
C THR A 171 -20.63 2.77 -7.45
N SER A 172 -20.52 1.51 -7.84
CA SER A 172 -21.59 0.68 -8.40
C SER A 172 -22.73 0.39 -7.40
N GLY A 173 -22.51 0.66 -6.10
CA GLY A 173 -23.41 0.28 -5.02
C GLY A 173 -23.14 -1.10 -4.42
N ARG A 174 -22.29 -1.92 -5.03
CA ARG A 174 -21.89 -3.23 -4.53
C ARG A 174 -21.09 -3.11 -3.24
N GLU A 175 -21.30 -4.05 -2.31
CA GLU A 175 -20.53 -4.17 -1.08
C GLU A 175 -19.47 -5.25 -1.22
N TYR A 176 -18.25 -4.89 -0.87
CA TYR A 176 -17.08 -5.76 -0.85
C TYR A 176 -16.67 -5.96 0.60
N ARG A 177 -17.00 -7.13 1.18
CA ARG A 177 -16.66 -7.45 2.57
C ARG A 177 -15.25 -8.03 2.65
N ALA A 178 -14.48 -7.59 3.64
CA ALA A 178 -13.11 -8.03 3.86
C ALA A 178 -12.76 -8.03 5.35
N ASP A 179 -11.75 -8.81 5.70
CA ASP A 179 -11.23 -8.90 7.05
C ASP A 179 -10.21 -7.77 7.32
N ALA A 180 -9.58 -7.25 6.24
CA ALA A 180 -8.72 -6.09 6.25
C ALA A 180 -8.92 -5.23 4.99
N VAL A 181 -8.86 -3.91 5.15
CA VAL A 181 -8.98 -2.96 4.05
C VAL A 181 -7.74 -2.07 4.02
N TRP A 182 -7.05 -2.06 2.87
CA TRP A 182 -6.01 -1.10 2.59
C TRP A 182 -6.58 0.03 1.72
N TRP A 183 -6.65 1.22 2.29
CA TRP A 183 -7.13 2.42 1.60
C TRP A 183 -6.01 3.45 1.58
N PRO A 184 -5.44 3.78 0.40
CA PRO A 184 -4.38 4.77 0.33
C PRO A 184 -4.92 6.15 0.75
N PRO A 185 -4.08 7.01 1.33
CA PRO A 185 -4.45 8.39 1.53
C PRO A 185 -4.78 9.04 0.18
N ALA A 186 -5.77 9.95 0.19
CA ALA A 186 -6.09 10.74 -1.00
C ALA A 186 -4.83 11.48 -1.47
N ALA A 187 -4.56 11.39 -2.78
CA ALA A 187 -3.43 12.08 -3.41
C ALA A 187 -3.73 13.58 -3.57
#